data_8bf39e069b124edf182931195b1b444b
#
_entry.id   8bf39e069b124edf182931195b1b444b
#
_cell.length_a   1.000
_cell.length_b   1.000
_cell.length_c   1.000
_cell.angle_alpha   90.00
_cell.angle_beta   90.00
_cell.angle_gamma   90.00
#
_symmetry.space_group_name_H-M   'P 1'
#
loop_
_entity.id
_entity.type
_entity.pdbx_description
1 polymer ?
#
loop_
_entity_poly.entity_id
_entity_poly.type
_entity_poly.pdbx_seq_one_letter_code
_entity_poly.pdbx_strand_id
1 'polypeptide(L)'
;QACALIHDDVMDGSDTRRGRPAAHRQFASLHRASQWQGNPDRFGEGAAILVGDLCLSWADQLLLTRGLPAPNLDAAKNVYNEMRTELMAGQYLDLLEQARGGGSVERALRVVRFKSAKYTIERPLHIGAALALAPPEVFDAYSGYGLPLGEAFQLRDDILGVFGDPE
;
A
#
# COMPACT_ATOMS: atom_id res chain seq x y z
N GLN A 1 -4.64 -3.18 1.13
CA GLN A 1 -4.44 -2.29 -0.03
C GLN A 1 -5.14 -0.93 0.15
N ALA A 2 -6.42 -0.89 0.55
CA ALA A 2 -7.14 0.38 0.72
C ALA A 2 -6.44 1.35 1.68
N CYS A 3 -5.99 0.91 2.86
CA CYS A 3 -5.20 1.72 3.79
C CYS A 3 -3.99 2.36 3.10
N ALA A 4 -3.17 1.54 2.44
CA ALA A 4 -1.95 2.03 1.79
C ALA A 4 -2.25 3.10 0.73
N LEU A 5 -3.25 2.89 -0.12
CA LEU A 5 -3.61 3.84 -1.17
C LEU A 5 -4.18 5.16 -0.61
N ILE A 6 -5.00 5.08 0.45
CA ILE A 6 -5.60 6.28 1.07
C ILE A 6 -4.53 7.12 1.77
N HIS A 7 -3.60 6.48 2.49
CA HIS A 7 -2.50 7.17 3.16
C HIS A 7 -1.50 7.74 2.15
N ASP A 8 -1.18 7.00 1.09
CA ASP A 8 -0.32 7.44 -0.01
C ASP A 8 -0.86 8.72 -0.66
N ASP A 9 -2.16 8.74 -1.00
CA ASP A 9 -2.81 9.93 -1.56
C ASP A 9 -2.68 11.17 -0.66
N VAL A 10 -2.71 11.00 0.67
CA VAL A 10 -2.50 12.11 1.62
C VAL A 10 -1.04 12.53 1.64
N MET A 11 -0.10 11.58 1.67
CA MET A 11 1.33 11.85 1.74
C MET A 11 1.85 12.54 0.47
N ASP A 12 1.35 12.12 -0.69
CA ASP A 12 1.75 12.65 -1.99
C ASP A 12 0.92 13.89 -2.41
N GLY A 13 -0.12 14.23 -1.64
CA GLY A 13 -1.03 15.34 -1.97
C GLY A 13 -1.83 15.10 -3.25
N SER A 14 -2.08 13.86 -3.62
CA SER A 14 -2.77 13.47 -4.86
C SER A 14 -4.22 13.93 -4.86
N ASP A 15 -4.65 14.68 -5.88
CA ASP A 15 -6.02 15.18 -5.97
C ASP A 15 -7.02 14.10 -6.37
N THR A 16 -6.58 13.14 -7.18
CA THR A 16 -7.44 12.11 -7.78
C THR A 16 -6.89 10.70 -7.61
N ARG A 17 -7.79 9.73 -7.56
CA ARG A 17 -7.51 8.29 -7.60
C ARG A 17 -8.51 7.59 -8.50
N ARG A 18 -8.03 6.97 -9.59
CA ARG A 18 -8.87 6.26 -10.56
C ARG A 18 -9.99 7.14 -11.15
N GLY A 19 -9.66 8.35 -11.56
CA GLY A 19 -10.58 9.33 -12.14
C GLY A 19 -11.61 9.92 -11.17
N ARG A 20 -11.44 9.72 -9.85
CA ARG A 20 -12.30 10.31 -8.80
C ARG A 20 -11.46 11.09 -7.80
N PRO A 21 -12.04 12.09 -7.12
CA PRO A 21 -11.32 12.77 -6.06
C PRO A 21 -10.79 11.79 -5.01
N ALA A 22 -9.55 11.96 -4.57
CA ALA A 22 -8.95 11.21 -3.48
C ALA A 22 -9.74 11.39 -2.17
N ALA A 23 -9.62 10.44 -1.22
CA ALA A 23 -10.43 10.43 -0.01
C ALA A 23 -10.35 11.76 0.76
N HIS A 24 -9.14 12.29 0.97
CA HIS A 24 -8.96 13.57 1.67
C HIS A 24 -9.62 14.74 0.94
N ARG A 25 -9.65 14.74 -0.39
CA ARG A 25 -10.34 15.77 -1.20
C ARG A 25 -11.86 15.66 -1.10
N GLN A 26 -12.39 14.44 -1.01
CA GLN A 26 -13.83 14.22 -0.79
C GLN A 26 -14.27 14.76 0.57
N PHE A 27 -13.53 14.47 1.64
CA PHE A 27 -13.82 14.98 2.97
C PHE A 27 -13.65 16.50 3.08
N ALA A 28 -12.65 17.08 2.43
CA ALA A 28 -12.48 18.53 2.35
C ALA A 28 -13.66 19.18 1.63
N SER A 29 -14.17 18.59 0.56
CA SER A 29 -15.35 19.06 -0.15
C SER A 29 -16.63 18.97 0.70
N LEU A 30 -16.80 17.86 1.43
CA LEU A 30 -17.89 17.70 2.40
C LEU A 30 -17.86 18.81 3.47
N HIS A 31 -16.68 19.07 4.04
CA HIS A 31 -16.49 20.14 5.04
C HIS A 31 -16.92 21.51 4.50
N ARG A 32 -16.50 21.86 3.26
CA ARG A 32 -16.89 23.13 2.61
C ARG A 32 -18.38 23.20 2.36
N ALA A 33 -18.99 22.13 1.82
CA ALA A 33 -20.42 22.06 1.53
C ALA A 33 -21.28 22.16 2.80
N SER A 34 -20.79 21.63 3.92
CA SER A 34 -21.46 21.69 5.22
C SER A 34 -21.22 22.98 5.98
N GLN A 35 -20.42 23.88 5.45
CA GLN A 35 -20.06 25.16 6.10
C GLN A 35 -19.49 25.00 7.52
N TRP A 36 -18.75 23.91 7.77
CA TRP A 36 -18.12 23.65 9.06
C TRP A 36 -16.97 24.63 9.32
N GLN A 37 -16.64 24.84 10.58
CA GLN A 37 -15.55 25.72 10.97
C GLN A 37 -14.18 25.04 10.82
N GLY A 38 -13.16 25.86 10.57
CA GLY A 38 -11.77 25.40 10.48
C GLY A 38 -11.29 25.24 9.04
N ASN A 39 -10.13 24.59 8.90
CA ASN A 39 -9.50 24.37 7.58
C ASN A 39 -10.03 23.09 6.94
N PRO A 40 -10.72 23.15 5.79
CA PRO A 40 -11.27 21.98 5.11
C PRO A 40 -10.21 20.94 4.70
N ASP A 41 -9.05 21.39 4.25
CA ASP A 41 -8.00 20.47 3.77
C ASP A 41 -7.39 19.68 4.94
N ARG A 42 -7.11 20.36 6.08
CA ARG A 42 -6.70 19.69 7.33
C ARG A 42 -7.74 18.68 7.85
N PHE A 43 -9.02 19.03 7.74
CA PHE A 43 -10.10 18.12 8.09
C PHE A 43 -10.10 16.89 7.15
N GLY A 44 -9.94 17.12 5.86
CA GLY A 44 -9.88 16.07 4.84
C GLY A 44 -8.73 15.09 5.06
N GLU A 45 -7.53 15.62 5.29
CA GLU A 45 -6.34 14.82 5.61
C GLU A 45 -6.55 13.96 6.87
N GLY A 46 -7.00 14.57 7.98
CA GLY A 46 -7.28 13.85 9.22
C GLY A 46 -8.33 12.76 9.06
N ALA A 47 -9.42 13.04 8.35
CA ALA A 47 -10.46 12.05 8.06
C ALA A 47 -9.94 10.90 7.21
N ALA A 48 -9.14 11.17 6.18
CA ALA A 48 -8.55 10.15 5.31
C ALA A 48 -7.57 9.25 6.07
N ILE A 49 -6.73 9.82 6.96
CA ILE A 49 -5.85 9.02 7.84
C ILE A 49 -6.68 8.03 8.67
N LEU A 50 -7.75 8.50 9.33
CA LEU A 50 -8.61 7.63 10.15
C LEU A 50 -9.32 6.55 9.31
N VAL A 51 -9.74 6.86 8.09
CA VAL A 51 -10.32 5.86 7.17
C VAL A 51 -9.29 4.81 6.76
N GLY A 52 -8.04 5.23 6.51
CA GLY A 52 -6.95 4.30 6.25
C GLY A 52 -6.69 3.35 7.43
N ASP A 53 -6.62 3.88 8.65
CA ASP A 53 -6.45 3.09 9.88
C ASP A 53 -7.61 2.11 10.09
N LEU A 54 -8.85 2.56 9.82
CA LEU A 54 -10.04 1.70 9.88
C LEU A 54 -9.96 0.56 8.86
N CYS A 55 -9.50 0.84 7.64
CA CYS A 55 -9.27 -0.20 6.62
C CYS A 55 -8.23 -1.23 7.07
N LEU A 56 -7.16 -0.79 7.76
CA LEU A 56 -6.15 -1.69 8.30
C LEU A 56 -6.72 -2.57 9.42
N SER A 57 -7.51 -1.98 10.33
CA SER A 57 -8.20 -2.70 11.40
C SER A 57 -9.17 -3.74 10.86
N TRP A 58 -9.94 -3.40 9.83
CA TRP A 58 -10.84 -4.36 9.16
C TRP A 58 -10.08 -5.48 8.45
N ALA A 59 -8.90 -5.20 7.88
CA ALA A 59 -8.08 -6.25 7.28
C ALA A 59 -7.61 -7.27 8.33
N ASP A 60 -7.23 -6.80 9.53
CA ASP A 60 -6.90 -7.67 10.67
C ASP A 60 -8.12 -8.53 11.08
N GLN A 61 -9.29 -7.92 11.23
CA GLN A 61 -10.52 -8.64 11.56
C GLN A 61 -10.86 -9.71 10.52
N LEU A 62 -10.76 -9.36 9.23
CA LEU A 62 -11.03 -10.31 8.14
C LEU A 62 -10.08 -11.51 8.16
N LEU A 63 -8.81 -11.31 8.47
CA LEU A 63 -7.86 -12.41 8.57
C LEU A 63 -8.16 -13.30 9.78
N LEU A 64 -8.51 -12.72 10.94
CA LEU A 64 -8.70 -13.43 12.20
C LEU A 64 -10.06 -14.16 12.30
N THR A 65 -11.08 -13.71 11.58
CA THR A 65 -12.45 -14.23 11.72
C THR A 65 -12.80 -15.39 10.77
N ARG A 66 -11.86 -15.90 9.98
CA ARG A 66 -12.13 -16.86 8.90
C ARG A 66 -12.36 -18.30 9.33
N GLY A 67 -12.34 -18.63 10.64
CA GLY A 67 -12.58 -20.00 11.12
C GLY A 67 -11.53 -21.03 10.63
N LEU A 68 -10.34 -20.58 10.26
CA LEU A 68 -9.24 -21.43 9.84
C LEU A 68 -8.57 -22.09 11.04
N PRO A 69 -7.95 -23.27 10.88
CA PRO A 69 -7.17 -23.90 11.94
C PRO A 69 -6.05 -22.96 12.44
N ALA A 70 -5.79 -22.97 13.75
CA ALA A 70 -4.82 -22.08 14.36
C ALA A 70 -3.42 -22.12 13.72
N PRO A 71 -2.83 -23.30 13.39
CA PRO A 71 -1.52 -23.34 12.73
C PRO A 71 -1.46 -22.60 11.38
N ASN A 72 -2.52 -22.74 10.58
CA ASN A 72 -2.61 -22.08 9.28
C ASN A 72 -2.69 -20.57 9.45
N LEU A 73 -3.49 -20.13 10.43
CA LEU A 73 -3.69 -18.72 10.73
C LEU A 73 -2.41 -18.07 11.27
N ASP A 74 -1.71 -18.75 12.18
CA ASP A 74 -0.46 -18.27 12.77
C ASP A 74 0.65 -18.15 11.70
N ALA A 75 0.78 -19.13 10.80
CA ALA A 75 1.69 -19.04 9.69
C ALA A 75 1.41 -17.84 8.77
N ALA A 76 0.16 -17.66 8.37
CA ALA A 76 -0.25 -16.53 7.53
C ALA A 76 -0.10 -15.18 8.22
N LYS A 77 -0.37 -15.09 9.53
CA LYS A 77 -0.23 -13.89 10.34
C LYS A 77 1.21 -13.39 10.39
N ASN A 78 2.19 -14.30 10.47
CA ASN A 78 3.59 -13.93 10.45
C ASN A 78 3.96 -13.24 9.12
N VAL A 79 3.58 -13.81 7.99
CA VAL A 79 3.82 -13.23 6.65
C VAL A 79 3.08 -11.90 6.50
N TYR A 80 1.84 -11.82 6.97
CA TYR A 80 1.04 -10.60 6.92
C TYR A 80 1.65 -9.46 7.77
N ASN A 81 2.18 -9.75 8.94
CA ASN A 81 2.86 -8.78 9.79
C ASN A 81 4.16 -8.28 9.13
N GLU A 82 4.94 -9.19 8.54
CA GLU A 82 6.15 -8.84 7.79
C GLU A 82 5.81 -7.94 6.60
N MET A 83 4.79 -8.30 5.82
CA MET A 83 4.31 -7.49 4.68
C MET A 83 3.98 -6.05 5.11
N ARG A 84 3.27 -5.86 6.22
CA ARG A 84 2.90 -4.52 6.70
C ARG A 84 4.14 -3.72 7.09
N THR A 85 5.07 -4.34 7.78
CA THR A 85 6.32 -3.70 8.20
C THR A 85 7.16 -3.29 6.97
N GLU A 86 7.30 -4.18 5.99
CA GLU A 86 8.02 -3.91 4.76
C GLU A 86 7.38 -2.78 3.95
N LEU A 87 6.04 -2.75 3.85
CA LEU A 87 5.31 -1.69 3.16
C LEU A 87 5.54 -0.32 3.82
N MET A 88 5.43 -0.25 5.15
CA MET A 88 5.63 1.00 5.88
C MET A 88 7.08 1.50 5.75
N ALA A 89 8.05 0.59 5.81
CA ALA A 89 9.44 0.92 5.56
C ALA A 89 9.68 1.40 4.13
N GLY A 90 9.04 0.77 3.13
CA GLY A 90 9.08 1.17 1.73
C GLY A 90 8.50 2.56 1.51
N GLN A 91 7.37 2.87 2.12
CA GLN A 91 6.75 4.19 2.07
C GLN A 91 7.64 5.27 2.73
N TYR A 92 8.27 4.94 3.86
CA TYR A 92 9.22 5.86 4.48
C TYR A 92 10.45 6.12 3.59
N LEU A 93 10.97 5.08 2.92
CA LEU A 93 12.07 5.23 1.98
C LEU A 93 11.69 6.14 0.81
N ASP A 94 10.46 6.06 0.32
CA ASP A 94 9.96 6.92 -0.75
C ASP A 94 9.95 8.40 -0.31
N LEU A 95 9.35 8.70 0.82
CA LEU A 95 9.36 10.05 1.40
C LEU A 95 10.80 10.56 1.62
N LEU A 96 11.70 9.69 2.05
CA LEU A 96 13.09 10.04 2.27
C LEU A 96 13.83 10.37 0.97
N GLU A 97 13.56 9.64 -0.11
CA GLU A 97 14.15 9.92 -1.42
C GLU A 97 13.61 11.23 -2.01
N GLN A 98 12.32 11.51 -1.85
CA GLN A 98 11.73 12.79 -2.23
C GLN A 98 12.36 13.96 -1.47
N ALA A 99 12.58 13.81 -0.16
CA ALA A 99 13.19 14.86 0.67
C ALA A 99 14.69 15.07 0.39
N ARG A 100 15.42 14.01 0.06
CA ARG A 100 16.87 14.11 -0.22
C ARG A 100 17.18 14.73 -1.57
N GLY A 101 16.29 14.51 -2.56
CA GLY A 101 16.61 14.86 -3.96
C GLY A 101 17.76 14.04 -4.52
N GLY A 102 18.03 14.20 -5.82
CA GLY A 102 19.10 13.51 -6.53
C GLY A 102 18.82 12.02 -6.73
N GLY A 103 18.92 11.53 -7.96
CA GLY A 103 18.53 10.17 -8.31
C GLY A 103 19.63 9.13 -8.08
N SER A 104 19.29 8.01 -7.44
CA SER A 104 20.09 6.78 -7.51
C SER A 104 19.16 5.65 -7.93
N VAL A 105 19.51 5.00 -9.04
CA VAL A 105 18.74 3.85 -9.56
C VAL A 105 18.62 2.76 -8.50
N GLU A 106 19.70 2.48 -7.76
CA GLU A 106 19.67 1.47 -6.70
C GLU A 106 18.66 1.82 -5.60
N ARG A 107 18.62 3.09 -5.16
CA ARG A 107 17.67 3.53 -4.14
C ARG A 107 16.25 3.51 -4.65
N ALA A 108 16.00 3.96 -5.88
CA ALA A 108 14.69 3.89 -6.52
C ALA A 108 14.18 2.45 -6.63
N LEU A 109 15.00 1.52 -7.09
CA LEU A 109 14.65 0.10 -7.16
C LEU A 109 14.36 -0.50 -5.78
N ARG A 110 15.02 -0.03 -4.73
CA ARG A 110 14.72 -0.44 -3.36
C ARG A 110 13.33 0.02 -2.93
N VAL A 111 12.96 1.27 -3.24
CA VAL A 111 11.59 1.77 -3.02
C VAL A 111 10.58 0.92 -3.77
N VAL A 112 10.76 0.71 -5.08
CA VAL A 112 9.91 -0.13 -5.92
C VAL A 112 9.70 -1.52 -5.30
N ARG A 113 10.77 -2.14 -4.81
CA ARG A 113 10.72 -3.46 -4.20
C ARG A 113 9.88 -3.50 -2.94
N PHE A 114 10.14 -2.59 -1.98
CA PHE A 114 9.49 -2.61 -0.66
C PHE A 114 8.12 -1.93 -0.65
N LYS A 115 7.96 -0.80 -1.35
CA LYS A 115 6.68 -0.08 -1.43
C LYS A 115 5.66 -0.81 -2.30
N SER A 116 6.11 -1.50 -3.37
CA SER A 116 5.20 -2.04 -4.38
C SER A 116 5.32 -3.56 -4.59
N ALA A 117 6.46 -4.07 -5.07
CA ALA A 117 6.56 -5.45 -5.56
C ALA A 117 6.26 -6.50 -4.48
N LYS A 118 6.86 -6.36 -3.31
CA LYS A 118 6.66 -7.29 -2.20
C LYS A 118 5.22 -7.28 -1.72
N TYR A 119 4.69 -6.11 -1.42
CA TYR A 119 3.37 -5.97 -0.82
C TYR A 119 2.23 -6.29 -1.79
N THR A 120 2.40 -5.99 -3.09
CA THR A 120 1.32 -6.14 -4.09
C THR A 120 1.23 -7.56 -4.63
N ILE A 121 2.35 -8.26 -4.78
CA ILE A 121 2.40 -9.57 -5.45
C ILE A 121 3.05 -10.64 -4.57
N GLU A 122 4.30 -10.48 -4.15
CA GLU A 122 5.05 -11.53 -3.45
C GLU A 122 4.35 -11.95 -2.15
N ARG A 123 4.10 -11.01 -1.23
CA ARG A 123 3.54 -11.30 0.08
C ARG A 123 2.09 -11.81 0.06
N PRO A 124 1.19 -11.33 -0.82
CA PRO A 124 -0.12 -11.96 -0.98
C PRO A 124 -0.03 -13.44 -1.40
N LEU A 125 0.90 -13.80 -2.31
CA LEU A 125 1.15 -15.20 -2.66
C LEU A 125 1.68 -16.00 -1.48
N HIS A 126 2.64 -15.44 -0.72
CA HIS A 126 3.17 -16.06 0.49
C HIS A 126 2.10 -16.22 1.58
N ILE A 127 1.17 -15.28 1.76
CA ILE A 127 0.04 -15.45 2.69
C ILE A 127 -0.82 -16.65 2.28
N GLY A 128 -1.11 -16.78 0.99
CA GLY A 128 -1.82 -17.95 0.46
C GLY A 128 -1.08 -19.28 0.71
N ALA A 129 0.22 -19.30 0.44
CA ALA A 129 1.06 -20.47 0.71
C ALA A 129 1.11 -20.82 2.22
N ALA A 130 1.24 -19.80 3.08
CA ALA A 130 1.25 -19.97 4.53
C ALA A 130 -0.09 -20.52 5.06
N LEU A 131 -1.22 -20.01 4.53
CA LEU A 131 -2.55 -20.53 4.86
C LEU A 131 -2.70 -22.01 4.45
N ALA A 132 -2.01 -22.44 3.41
CA ALA A 132 -2.01 -23.84 2.95
C ALA A 132 -0.96 -24.69 3.65
N LEU A 133 -0.13 -24.13 4.54
CA LEU A 133 1.06 -24.77 5.14
C LEU A 133 1.96 -25.37 4.06
N ALA A 134 2.16 -24.64 2.96
CA ALA A 134 2.96 -25.08 1.83
C ALA A 134 4.45 -25.21 2.22
N PRO A 135 5.20 -26.12 1.56
CA PRO A 135 6.61 -26.28 1.82
C PRO A 135 7.44 -25.09 1.33
N PRO A 136 8.68 -24.90 1.83
CA PRO A 136 9.52 -23.73 1.52
C PRO A 136 9.73 -23.48 0.02
N GLU A 137 9.81 -24.52 -0.79
CA GLU A 137 10.04 -24.42 -2.25
C GLU A 137 8.93 -23.64 -2.96
N VAL A 138 7.70 -23.65 -2.41
CA VAL A 138 6.58 -22.87 -2.95
C VAL A 138 6.80 -21.37 -2.70
N PHE A 139 7.33 -21.01 -1.53
CA PHE A 139 7.67 -19.61 -1.23
C PHE A 139 8.81 -19.12 -2.13
N ASP A 140 9.83 -19.93 -2.36
CA ASP A 140 10.93 -19.59 -3.26
C ASP A 140 10.43 -19.39 -4.70
N ALA A 141 9.56 -20.29 -5.17
CA ALA A 141 8.93 -20.16 -6.49
C ALA A 141 8.07 -18.88 -6.60
N TYR A 142 7.30 -18.55 -5.55
CA TYR A 142 6.49 -17.34 -5.52
C TYR A 142 7.32 -16.07 -5.44
N SER A 143 8.46 -16.07 -4.74
CA SER A 143 9.40 -14.96 -4.75
C SER A 143 10.05 -14.78 -6.12
N GLY A 144 10.49 -15.88 -6.73
CA GLY A 144 11.08 -15.87 -8.09
C GLY A 144 10.13 -15.36 -9.17
N TYR A 145 8.83 -15.54 -8.99
CA TYR A 145 7.80 -15.00 -9.87
C TYR A 145 7.34 -13.58 -9.45
N GLY A 146 7.03 -13.41 -8.18
CA GLY A 146 6.32 -12.22 -7.68
C GLY A 146 7.18 -10.97 -7.65
N LEU A 147 8.45 -11.08 -7.30
CA LEU A 147 9.34 -9.92 -7.24
C LEU A 147 9.59 -9.30 -8.62
N PRO A 148 10.05 -10.03 -9.65
CA PRO A 148 10.25 -9.43 -10.96
C PRO A 148 8.98 -8.87 -11.58
N LEU A 149 7.84 -9.56 -11.40
CA LEU A 149 6.56 -9.09 -11.90
C LEU A 149 6.12 -7.80 -11.21
N GLY A 150 6.27 -7.71 -9.89
CA GLY A 150 5.91 -6.52 -9.12
C GLY A 150 6.81 -5.33 -9.41
N GLU A 151 8.12 -5.56 -9.60
CA GLU A 151 9.06 -4.53 -10.02
C GLU A 151 8.71 -4.02 -11.42
N ALA A 152 8.45 -4.91 -12.38
CA ALA A 152 8.04 -4.53 -13.73
C ALA A 152 6.71 -3.76 -13.75
N PHE A 153 5.75 -4.16 -12.92
CA PHE A 153 4.47 -3.47 -12.78
C PHE A 153 4.68 -2.02 -12.31
N GLN A 154 5.45 -1.81 -11.24
CA GLN A 154 5.70 -0.48 -10.71
C GLN A 154 6.48 0.40 -11.69
N LEU A 155 7.54 -0.13 -12.30
CA LEU A 155 8.30 0.61 -13.29
C LEU A 155 7.44 1.04 -14.49
N ARG A 156 6.47 0.21 -14.88
CA ARG A 156 5.51 0.59 -15.91
C ARG A 156 4.57 1.71 -15.45
N ASP A 157 4.08 1.64 -14.22
CA ASP A 157 3.25 2.71 -13.64
C ASP A 157 4.03 4.03 -13.59
N ASP A 158 5.30 3.99 -13.19
CA ASP A 158 6.17 5.17 -13.15
C ASP A 158 6.36 5.78 -14.55
N ILE A 159 6.58 4.93 -15.58
CA ILE A 159 6.68 5.39 -16.97
C ILE A 159 5.37 6.02 -17.43
N LEU A 160 4.23 5.42 -17.12
CA LEU A 160 2.92 5.97 -17.47
C LEU A 160 2.63 7.28 -16.72
N GLY A 161 3.05 7.40 -15.47
CA GLY A 161 2.91 8.63 -14.69
C GLY A 161 3.69 9.81 -15.25
N VAL A 162 4.83 9.55 -15.93
CA VAL A 162 5.68 10.60 -16.51
C VAL A 162 5.35 10.88 -17.99
N PHE A 163 5.04 9.83 -18.76
CA PHE A 163 4.92 9.90 -20.22
C PHE A 163 3.53 9.50 -20.74
N GLY A 164 2.64 9.07 -19.87
CA GLY A 164 1.26 8.71 -20.25
C GLY A 164 0.41 9.94 -20.54
N ASP A 165 -0.72 9.73 -21.23
CA ASP A 165 -1.71 10.78 -21.42
C ASP A 165 -2.32 11.17 -20.06
N PRO A 166 -2.47 12.46 -19.77
CA PRO A 166 -3.17 12.90 -18.56
C PRO A 166 -4.65 12.47 -18.65
N GLU A 167 -5.10 11.66 -17.68
CA GLU A 167 -6.52 11.28 -17.51
C GLU A 167 -7.35 12.40 -16.88
#